data_6484762c6f5397dffaa5f49bbb9034fb
#
_entry.id   6484762c6f5397dffaa5f49bbb9034fb
#
_cell.length_a   1.000
_cell.length_b   1.000
_cell.length_c   1.000
_cell.angle_alpha   90.00
_cell.angle_beta   90.00
_cell.angle_gamma   90.00
#
_symmetry.space_group_name_H-M   'P 1'
#
loop_
_entity.id
_entity.type
_entity.pdbx_description
1 polymer ?
#
loop_
_entity_poly.entity_id
_entity_poly.type
_entity_poly.pdbx_seq_one_letter_code
_entity_poly.pdbx_strand_id
1 'polypeptide(L)'
;MDITELLAFSAKQGASDLHLSAGLPPMIRVDGDIRRINLPPMEHKQVHELIYDIMNDKQRKDYEEFLETDFSFEVPGVARFRVNAFNQNRGAGGVFRTIPSKVLTMEDLGMGQVFRDISMMPRGLVLVTGPTGSGKSTTLAAMMDYINDNKYEHILTIEDPIEFVHESKKCLVNQREIHRDTLGFAEALRSALREDPDIILVGEMRDLETIRLALTAAETGHLVFGTLHTTSAAKTIDRVIDVFPAAEKSMVRSMLSESLQSVVSQTLLKRSTGGRVAAHEIMRGTSAIRNLIREDKVAQMYSAIQTGSAIGMQTMDQCLADLVERRVISREIAREKAKMPDNF
;
A
#
# COMPACT_ATOMS: atom_id res chain seq x y z
N MET A 1 34.23 3.88 -6.78
CA MET A 1 33.18 3.14 -6.05
C MET A 1 31.89 3.38 -6.81
N ASP A 2 31.23 2.31 -7.20
CA ASP A 2 29.96 2.38 -7.93
C ASP A 2 28.80 2.36 -6.95
N ILE A 3 27.70 3.04 -7.27
CA ILE A 3 26.47 3.04 -6.47
C ILE A 3 25.89 1.62 -6.34
N THR A 4 26.03 0.80 -7.37
CA THR A 4 25.58 -0.59 -7.40
C THR A 4 26.27 -1.45 -6.32
N GLU A 5 27.57 -1.23 -6.10
CA GLU A 5 28.33 -1.92 -5.06
C GLU A 5 27.84 -1.54 -3.65
N LEU A 6 27.58 -0.25 -3.42
CA LEU A 6 27.05 0.24 -2.15
C LEU A 6 25.64 -0.30 -1.87
N LEU A 7 24.77 -0.34 -2.90
CA LEU A 7 23.42 -0.88 -2.79
C LEU A 7 23.43 -2.39 -2.55
N ALA A 8 24.30 -3.13 -3.26
CA ALA A 8 24.46 -4.56 -3.04
C ALA A 8 24.99 -4.87 -1.62
N PHE A 9 25.95 -4.09 -1.13
CA PHE A 9 26.42 -4.19 0.24
C PHE A 9 25.28 -3.91 1.25
N SER A 10 24.55 -2.82 1.06
CA SER A 10 23.39 -2.44 1.90
C SER A 10 22.35 -3.57 1.98
N ALA A 11 21.96 -4.12 0.84
CA ALA A 11 21.02 -5.23 0.77
C ALA A 11 21.54 -6.49 1.48
N LYS A 12 22.82 -6.82 1.30
CA LYS A 12 23.49 -7.96 1.96
C LYS A 12 23.53 -7.81 3.48
N GLN A 13 23.63 -6.58 3.99
CA GLN A 13 23.60 -6.29 5.44
C GLN A 13 22.16 -6.29 6.01
N GLY A 14 21.14 -6.54 5.20
CA GLY A 14 19.74 -6.46 5.62
C GLY A 14 19.30 -5.04 5.98
N ALA A 15 19.95 -4.03 5.39
CA ALA A 15 19.62 -2.65 5.66
C ALA A 15 18.29 -2.26 5.01
N SER A 16 17.49 -1.50 5.73
CA SER A 16 16.25 -0.90 5.18
C SER A 16 16.55 0.28 4.27
N ASP A 17 17.60 1.04 4.58
CA ASP A 17 17.96 2.25 3.82
C ASP A 17 19.49 2.40 3.73
N LEU A 18 19.98 2.86 2.57
CA LEU A 18 21.32 3.43 2.39
C LEU A 18 21.18 4.95 2.35
N HIS A 19 22.02 5.65 3.08
CA HIS A 19 22.11 7.10 3.13
C HIS A 19 23.44 7.58 2.57
N LEU A 20 23.40 8.42 1.55
CA LEU A 20 24.54 9.17 1.03
C LEU A 20 24.34 10.65 1.38
N SER A 21 25.36 11.27 1.96
CA SER A 21 25.30 12.68 2.33
C SER A 21 26.69 13.32 2.17
N ALA A 22 26.81 14.37 1.39
CA ALA A 22 28.05 15.09 1.22
C ALA A 22 28.67 15.48 2.58
N GLY A 23 29.98 15.28 2.70
CA GLY A 23 30.73 15.53 3.92
C GLY A 23 30.74 14.39 4.94
N LEU A 24 30.05 13.27 4.68
CA LEU A 24 29.93 12.12 5.58
C LEU A 24 30.25 10.81 4.85
N PRO A 25 30.72 9.76 5.59
CA PRO A 25 30.76 8.42 5.03
C PRO A 25 29.36 7.94 4.66
N PRO A 26 29.21 7.02 3.71
CA PRO A 26 27.95 6.31 3.49
C PRO A 26 27.46 5.64 4.78
N MET A 27 26.16 5.65 4.99
CA MET A 27 25.52 5.06 6.17
C MET A 27 24.39 4.14 5.75
N ILE A 28 24.12 3.11 6.56
CA ILE A 28 23.01 2.20 6.38
C ILE A 28 22.14 2.20 7.62
N ARG A 29 20.83 1.98 7.43
CA ARG A 29 19.89 1.75 8.53
C ARG A 29 19.65 0.27 8.68
N VAL A 30 20.02 -0.30 9.80
CA VAL A 30 19.81 -1.71 10.15
C VAL A 30 19.07 -1.78 11.48
N ASP A 31 17.96 -2.50 11.54
CA ASP A 31 17.10 -2.64 12.73
C ASP A 31 16.68 -1.30 13.35
N GLY A 32 16.53 -0.28 12.53
CA GLY A 32 16.15 1.08 12.95
C GLY A 32 17.33 2.01 13.23
N ASP A 33 18.54 1.48 13.47
CA ASP A 33 19.73 2.25 13.80
C ASP A 33 20.54 2.64 12.56
N ILE A 34 21.02 3.88 12.52
CA ILE A 34 21.95 4.34 11.48
C ILE A 34 23.36 3.98 11.87
N ARG A 35 24.06 3.26 10.97
CA ARG A 35 25.44 2.81 11.13
C ARG A 35 26.31 3.32 9.99
N ARG A 36 27.51 3.78 10.31
CA ARG A 36 28.49 4.21 9.30
C ARG A 36 29.10 3.00 8.60
N ILE A 37 29.25 3.06 7.29
CA ILE A 37 30.10 2.15 6.55
C ILE A 37 31.56 2.61 6.74
N ASN A 38 32.49 1.67 6.86
CA ASN A 38 33.92 1.98 7.02
C ASN A 38 34.53 2.43 5.68
N LEU A 39 34.16 3.61 5.25
CA LEU A 39 34.63 4.29 4.05
C LEU A 39 34.92 5.76 4.39
N PRO A 40 35.75 6.45 3.61
CA PRO A 40 36.02 7.89 3.83
C PRO A 40 34.73 8.72 3.60
N PRO A 41 34.67 9.92 4.21
CA PRO A 41 33.64 10.91 3.88
C PRO A 41 33.62 11.20 2.39
N MET A 42 32.43 11.32 1.81
CA MET A 42 32.23 11.61 0.39
C MET A 42 32.07 13.11 0.16
N GLU A 43 32.75 13.62 -0.84
CA GLU A 43 32.57 15.01 -1.28
C GLU A 43 31.23 15.19 -2.03
N HIS A 44 30.75 16.44 -2.09
CA HIS A 44 29.53 16.81 -2.85
C HIS A 44 29.54 16.22 -4.27
N LYS A 45 30.65 16.40 -4.99
CA LYS A 45 30.77 15.94 -6.38
C LYS A 45 30.59 14.42 -6.49
N GLN A 46 31.19 13.66 -5.59
CA GLN A 46 31.08 12.19 -5.58
C GLN A 46 29.65 11.73 -5.31
N VAL A 47 28.98 12.32 -4.32
CA VAL A 47 27.59 11.99 -4.00
C VAL A 47 26.67 12.35 -5.16
N HIS A 48 26.87 13.53 -5.75
CA HIS A 48 26.10 14.01 -6.91
C HIS A 48 26.26 13.05 -8.10
N GLU A 49 27.49 12.70 -8.48
CA GLU A 49 27.76 11.77 -9.58
C GLU A 49 27.08 10.42 -9.38
N LEU A 50 27.21 9.80 -8.20
CA LEU A 50 26.59 8.51 -7.89
C LEU A 50 25.06 8.52 -8.02
N ILE A 51 24.42 9.61 -7.60
CA ILE A 51 22.97 9.75 -7.69
C ILE A 51 22.54 10.10 -9.14
N TYR A 52 23.29 10.97 -9.79
CA TYR A 52 22.98 11.46 -11.12
C TYR A 52 23.12 10.39 -12.20
N ASP A 53 24.07 9.46 -12.05
CA ASP A 53 24.34 8.38 -12.98
C ASP A 53 23.18 7.38 -13.09
N ILE A 54 22.38 7.21 -12.04
CA ILE A 54 21.21 6.31 -12.03
C ILE A 54 19.91 7.01 -12.46
N MET A 55 19.94 8.31 -12.74
CA MET A 55 18.78 9.08 -13.17
C MET A 55 18.64 9.05 -14.69
N ASN A 56 17.39 8.95 -15.16
CA ASN A 56 17.06 9.24 -16.55
C ASN A 56 17.01 10.77 -16.80
N ASP A 57 16.92 11.17 -18.07
CA ASP A 57 16.98 12.59 -18.46
C ASP A 57 15.88 13.45 -17.81
N LYS A 58 14.68 12.91 -17.62
CA LYS A 58 13.59 13.61 -16.94
C LYS A 58 13.91 13.82 -15.47
N GLN A 59 14.36 12.77 -14.78
CA GLN A 59 14.72 12.82 -13.36
C GLN A 59 15.89 13.78 -13.11
N ARG A 60 16.87 13.81 -14.02
CA ARG A 60 17.98 14.79 -13.99
C ARG A 60 17.46 16.21 -14.07
N LYS A 61 16.58 16.48 -15.03
CA LYS A 61 15.96 17.79 -15.19
C LYS A 61 15.15 18.20 -13.96
N ASP A 62 14.33 17.30 -13.42
CA ASP A 62 13.55 17.55 -12.21
C ASP A 62 14.48 17.85 -11.01
N TYR A 63 15.57 17.08 -10.86
CA TYR A 63 16.54 17.29 -9.79
C TYR A 63 17.29 18.63 -9.91
N GLU A 64 17.63 19.05 -11.13
CA GLU A 64 18.27 20.34 -11.38
C GLU A 64 17.33 21.53 -11.15
N GLU A 65 16.05 21.38 -11.51
CA GLU A 65 15.03 22.43 -11.39
C GLU A 65 14.49 22.58 -9.98
N PHE A 66 14.15 21.46 -9.33
CA PHE A 66 13.46 21.42 -8.02
C PHE A 66 14.40 21.15 -6.85
N LEU A 67 15.66 20.81 -7.10
CA LEU A 67 16.70 20.47 -6.11
C LEU A 67 16.41 19.20 -5.32
N GLU A 68 15.37 18.47 -5.71
CA GLU A 68 14.97 17.18 -5.16
C GLU A 68 14.19 16.37 -6.20
N THR A 69 14.26 15.05 -6.11
CA THR A 69 13.44 14.14 -6.95
C THR A 69 13.29 12.79 -6.30
N ASP A 70 12.13 12.18 -6.49
CA ASP A 70 11.82 10.79 -6.08
C ASP A 70 11.75 9.90 -7.33
N PHE A 71 12.36 8.72 -7.25
CA PHE A 71 12.29 7.72 -8.33
C PHE A 71 12.58 6.32 -7.80
N SER A 72 12.35 5.31 -8.63
CA SER A 72 12.77 3.94 -8.34
C SER A 72 13.96 3.54 -9.22
N PHE A 73 14.83 2.73 -8.66
CA PHE A 73 16.01 2.19 -9.32
C PHE A 73 16.16 0.71 -8.99
N GLU A 74 16.44 -0.10 -9.99
CA GLU A 74 16.62 -1.54 -9.83
C GLU A 74 18.06 -1.93 -10.13
N VAL A 75 18.64 -2.71 -9.22
CA VAL A 75 19.93 -3.39 -9.44
C VAL A 75 19.62 -4.86 -9.71
N PRO A 76 19.75 -5.32 -10.98
CA PRO A 76 19.44 -6.69 -11.36
C PRO A 76 20.16 -7.70 -10.47
N GLY A 77 19.41 -8.68 -9.96
CA GLY A 77 19.94 -9.74 -9.08
C GLY A 77 20.23 -9.30 -7.63
N VAL A 78 19.97 -8.05 -7.27
CA VAL A 78 20.17 -7.52 -5.91
C VAL A 78 18.84 -7.12 -5.29
N ALA A 79 18.29 -6.00 -5.69
CA ALA A 79 17.02 -5.48 -5.19
C ALA A 79 16.55 -4.28 -6.02
N ARG A 80 15.31 -3.89 -5.80
CA ARG A 80 14.75 -2.60 -6.24
C ARG A 80 14.83 -1.60 -5.08
N PHE A 81 15.05 -0.35 -5.40
CA PHE A 81 15.20 0.73 -4.43
C PHE A 81 14.28 1.91 -4.77
N ARG A 82 13.62 2.46 -3.75
CA ARG A 82 13.03 3.80 -3.84
C ARG A 82 14.11 4.80 -3.46
N VAL A 83 14.34 5.76 -4.33
CA VAL A 83 15.38 6.78 -4.16
C VAL A 83 14.73 8.14 -3.97
N ASN A 84 15.10 8.84 -2.90
CA ASN A 84 14.88 10.27 -2.75
C ASN A 84 16.25 10.96 -2.83
N ALA A 85 16.44 11.75 -3.86
CA ALA A 85 17.62 12.60 -4.07
C ALA A 85 17.28 14.05 -3.70
N PHE A 86 18.16 14.72 -3.00
CA PHE A 86 17.94 16.09 -2.52
C PHE A 86 19.25 16.84 -2.31
N ASN A 87 19.16 18.17 -2.21
CA ASN A 87 20.27 19.01 -1.81
C ASN A 87 20.12 19.46 -0.35
N GLN A 88 21.22 19.54 0.38
CA GLN A 88 21.31 20.03 1.76
C GLN A 88 22.56 20.91 1.93
N ASN A 89 22.75 21.54 3.09
CA ASN A 89 23.77 22.58 3.32
C ASN A 89 25.22 22.19 2.96
N ARG A 90 25.58 20.92 2.98
CA ARG A 90 26.92 20.41 2.59
C ARG A 90 26.98 19.98 1.12
N GLY A 91 25.86 19.91 0.43
CA GLY A 91 25.75 19.48 -0.97
C GLY A 91 24.71 18.39 -1.19
N ALA A 92 24.94 17.51 -2.17
CA ALA A 92 24.01 16.46 -2.53
C ALA A 92 23.79 15.43 -1.40
N GLY A 93 22.60 14.89 -1.34
CA GLY A 93 22.22 13.77 -0.50
C GLY A 93 21.26 12.82 -1.20
N GLY A 94 21.22 11.58 -0.77
CA GLY A 94 20.29 10.58 -1.28
C GLY A 94 19.97 9.52 -0.24
N VAL A 95 18.71 9.10 -0.22
CA VAL A 95 18.22 7.98 0.59
C VAL A 95 17.71 6.91 -0.35
N PHE A 96 18.24 5.71 -0.21
CA PHE A 96 17.87 4.55 -1.02
C PHE A 96 17.20 3.52 -0.12
N ARG A 97 15.89 3.45 -0.19
CA ARG A 97 15.10 2.46 0.56
C ARG A 97 15.02 1.16 -0.21
N THR A 98 15.48 0.08 0.40
CA THR A 98 15.37 -1.27 -0.18
C THR A 98 13.91 -1.70 -0.24
N ILE A 99 13.46 -2.07 -1.43
CA ILE A 99 12.13 -2.64 -1.66
C ILE A 99 12.25 -4.15 -1.53
N PRO A 100 11.46 -4.82 -0.68
CA PRO A 100 11.51 -6.26 -0.51
C PRO A 100 11.27 -6.99 -1.83
N SER A 101 12.14 -7.93 -2.19
CA SER A 101 12.01 -8.74 -3.40
C SER A 101 11.02 -9.91 -3.24
N LYS A 102 10.73 -10.29 -1.98
CA LYS A 102 9.87 -11.42 -1.68
C LYS A 102 8.49 -10.93 -1.25
N VAL A 103 7.46 -11.35 -2.00
CA VAL A 103 6.07 -11.22 -1.59
C VAL A 103 5.79 -12.26 -0.49
N LEU A 104 5.27 -11.81 0.65
CA LEU A 104 4.81 -12.70 1.70
C LEU A 104 3.45 -13.28 1.33
N THR A 105 3.24 -14.56 1.61
CA THR A 105 1.96 -15.22 1.35
C THR A 105 0.91 -14.84 2.41
N MET A 106 -0.35 -15.14 2.13
CA MET A 106 -1.42 -14.96 3.13
C MET A 106 -1.18 -15.82 4.38
N GLU A 107 -0.57 -17.00 4.22
CA GLU A 107 -0.15 -17.89 5.31
C GLU A 107 0.94 -17.26 6.16
N ASP A 108 1.98 -16.71 5.55
CA ASP A 108 3.08 -16.01 6.24
C ASP A 108 2.56 -14.84 7.09
N LEU A 109 1.52 -14.17 6.60
CA LEU A 109 0.88 -13.03 7.29
C LEU A 109 -0.21 -13.45 8.28
N GLY A 110 -0.56 -14.73 8.36
CA GLY A 110 -1.64 -15.22 9.19
C GLY A 110 -3.03 -14.69 8.81
N MET A 111 -3.23 -14.38 7.53
CA MET A 111 -4.50 -13.86 7.01
C MET A 111 -5.56 -14.96 6.97
N GLY A 112 -6.74 -14.65 7.52
CA GLY A 112 -7.86 -15.61 7.60
C GLY A 112 -8.53 -15.90 6.25
N GLN A 113 -9.44 -16.88 6.25
CA GLN A 113 -10.17 -17.32 5.05
C GLN A 113 -10.90 -16.18 4.33
N VAL A 114 -11.38 -15.17 5.07
CA VAL A 114 -12.09 -14.01 4.50
C VAL A 114 -11.26 -13.26 3.45
N PHE A 115 -9.94 -13.21 3.59
CA PHE A 115 -9.07 -12.56 2.58
C PHE A 115 -9.00 -13.35 1.28
N ARG A 116 -9.00 -14.70 1.38
CA ARG A 116 -9.09 -15.57 0.19
C ARG A 116 -10.43 -15.40 -0.51
N ASP A 117 -11.52 -15.35 0.25
CA ASP A 117 -12.88 -15.16 -0.28
C ASP A 117 -13.00 -13.78 -0.99
N ILE A 118 -12.42 -12.73 -0.40
CA ILE A 118 -12.39 -11.40 -1.01
C ILE A 118 -11.56 -11.41 -2.29
N SER A 119 -10.39 -12.04 -2.28
CA SER A 119 -9.48 -12.10 -3.44
C SER A 119 -10.09 -12.86 -4.62
N MET A 120 -10.98 -13.80 -4.38
CA MET A 120 -11.62 -14.62 -5.40
C MET A 120 -12.96 -14.06 -5.91
N MET A 121 -13.36 -12.87 -5.45
CA MET A 121 -14.55 -12.18 -5.96
C MET A 121 -14.44 -11.98 -7.48
N PRO A 122 -15.57 -12.08 -8.23
CA PRO A 122 -15.54 -11.91 -9.68
C PRO A 122 -15.42 -10.46 -10.12
N ARG A 123 -15.95 -9.52 -9.33
CA ARG A 123 -15.99 -8.08 -9.64
C ARG A 123 -16.36 -7.26 -8.40
N GLY A 124 -16.21 -5.97 -8.51
CA GLY A 124 -16.58 -4.99 -7.50
C GLY A 124 -15.38 -4.28 -6.90
N LEU A 125 -15.60 -3.49 -5.87
CA LEU A 125 -14.60 -2.66 -5.22
C LEU A 125 -14.19 -3.24 -3.86
N VAL A 126 -12.89 -3.41 -3.67
CA VAL A 126 -12.26 -3.78 -2.41
C VAL A 126 -11.34 -2.65 -1.97
N LEU A 127 -11.53 -2.13 -0.77
CA LEU A 127 -10.73 -1.05 -0.22
C LEU A 127 -9.89 -1.55 0.96
N VAL A 128 -8.59 -1.34 0.89
CA VAL A 128 -7.64 -1.61 1.99
C VAL A 128 -7.15 -0.27 2.53
N THR A 129 -7.44 0.01 3.79
CA THR A 129 -7.23 1.33 4.38
C THR A 129 -6.39 1.27 5.65
N GLY A 130 -5.89 2.40 6.06
CA GLY A 130 -5.06 2.55 7.26
C GLY A 130 -4.00 3.63 7.07
N PRO A 131 -3.38 4.08 8.15
CA PRO A 131 -2.33 5.09 8.09
C PRO A 131 -1.11 4.62 7.29
N THR A 132 -0.25 5.56 6.95
CA THR A 132 1.06 5.23 6.34
C THR A 132 1.83 4.28 7.26
N GLY A 133 2.43 3.25 6.68
CA GLY A 133 3.17 2.23 7.44
C GLY A 133 2.30 1.18 8.14
N SER A 134 0.98 1.13 7.88
CA SER A 134 0.10 0.09 8.43
C SER A 134 0.20 -1.27 7.72
N GLY A 135 1.01 -1.40 6.67
CA GLY A 135 1.21 -2.66 5.95
C GLY A 135 0.22 -2.93 4.82
N LYS A 136 -0.50 -1.90 4.33
CA LYS A 136 -1.48 -2.06 3.22
C LYS A 136 -0.89 -2.70 1.98
N SER A 137 0.28 -2.22 1.55
CA SER A 137 0.98 -2.75 0.36
C SER A 137 1.35 -4.23 0.52
N THR A 138 1.79 -4.63 1.72
CA THR A 138 2.10 -6.02 2.04
C THR A 138 0.87 -6.91 1.97
N THR A 139 -0.24 -6.46 2.55
CA THR A 139 -1.54 -7.17 2.51
C THR A 139 -2.05 -7.30 1.07
N LEU A 140 -2.02 -6.22 0.30
CA LEU A 140 -2.44 -6.23 -1.11
C LEU A 140 -1.53 -7.10 -1.97
N ALA A 141 -0.21 -7.06 -1.74
CA ALA A 141 0.72 -7.93 -2.46
C ALA A 141 0.42 -9.41 -2.21
N ALA A 142 0.13 -9.80 -0.97
CA ALA A 142 -0.28 -11.16 -0.65
C ALA A 142 -1.62 -11.56 -1.32
N MET A 143 -2.57 -10.63 -1.40
CA MET A 143 -3.84 -10.86 -2.09
C MET A 143 -3.65 -11.00 -3.61
N MET A 144 -2.82 -10.14 -4.22
CA MET A 144 -2.48 -10.23 -5.65
C MET A 144 -1.75 -11.52 -5.96
N ASP A 145 -0.79 -11.92 -5.12
CA ASP A 145 -0.06 -13.17 -5.29
C ASP A 145 -0.98 -14.39 -5.22
N TYR A 146 -1.93 -14.39 -4.26
CA TYR A 146 -2.93 -15.44 -4.14
C TYR A 146 -3.84 -15.53 -5.39
N ILE A 147 -4.27 -14.41 -5.95
CA ILE A 147 -5.03 -14.37 -7.20
C ILE A 147 -4.19 -14.93 -8.35
N ASN A 148 -2.93 -14.50 -8.46
CA ASN A 148 -1.97 -14.92 -9.47
C ASN A 148 -1.69 -16.43 -9.46
N ASP A 149 -1.77 -17.07 -8.29
CA ASP A 149 -1.64 -18.51 -8.15
C ASP A 149 -2.92 -19.30 -8.51
N ASN A 150 -4.10 -18.65 -8.45
CA ASN A 150 -5.38 -19.37 -8.48
C ASN A 150 -6.30 -19.05 -9.66
N LYS A 151 -6.06 -17.94 -10.37
CA LYS A 151 -6.88 -17.51 -11.53
C LYS A 151 -6.06 -17.38 -12.79
N TYR A 152 -6.71 -17.56 -13.95
CA TYR A 152 -6.15 -17.33 -15.28
C TYR A 152 -6.72 -16.01 -15.83
N GLU A 153 -6.30 -14.90 -15.25
CA GLU A 153 -6.84 -13.56 -15.50
C GLU A 153 -5.71 -12.54 -15.70
N HIS A 154 -6.05 -11.32 -16.10
CA HIS A 154 -5.10 -10.22 -16.24
C HIS A 154 -5.18 -9.28 -15.02
N ILE A 155 -4.09 -9.17 -14.28
CA ILE A 155 -3.90 -8.24 -13.17
C ILE A 155 -3.14 -7.02 -13.69
N LEU A 156 -3.74 -5.85 -13.58
CA LEU A 156 -3.09 -4.58 -13.87
C LEU A 156 -2.96 -3.77 -12.58
N THR A 157 -1.75 -3.35 -12.24
CA THR A 157 -1.51 -2.46 -11.10
C THR A 157 -1.05 -1.08 -11.54
N ILE A 158 -1.44 -0.06 -10.78
CA ILE A 158 -1.06 1.33 -10.95
C ILE A 158 -0.57 1.82 -9.59
N GLU A 159 0.73 2.10 -9.47
CA GLU A 159 1.40 2.30 -8.17
C GLU A 159 2.35 3.50 -8.20
N ASP A 160 2.59 4.10 -7.03
CA ASP A 160 3.48 5.25 -6.87
C ASP A 160 4.32 5.15 -5.58
N PRO A 161 5.50 4.50 -5.65
CA PRO A 161 6.01 3.59 -6.67
C PRO A 161 5.54 2.14 -6.49
N ILE A 162 5.98 1.22 -7.39
CA ILE A 162 5.82 -0.23 -7.20
C ILE A 162 6.61 -0.67 -5.98
N GLU A 163 5.92 -1.23 -4.97
CA GLU A 163 6.56 -1.72 -3.73
C GLU A 163 6.91 -3.22 -3.78
N PHE A 164 6.19 -4.01 -4.56
CA PHE A 164 6.45 -5.43 -4.74
C PHE A 164 6.34 -5.78 -6.22
N VAL A 165 7.35 -6.45 -6.76
CA VAL A 165 7.32 -6.94 -8.14
C VAL A 165 6.72 -8.34 -8.17
N HIS A 166 5.68 -8.51 -8.97
CA HIS A 166 5.02 -9.79 -9.19
C HIS A 166 5.45 -10.41 -10.50
N GLU A 167 5.91 -11.64 -10.46
CA GLU A 167 6.07 -12.45 -11.67
C GLU A 167 4.71 -12.99 -12.12
N SER A 168 4.46 -13.02 -13.43
CA SER A 168 3.28 -13.67 -13.98
C SER A 168 3.35 -15.17 -13.74
N LYS A 169 2.37 -15.73 -13.03
CA LYS A 169 2.23 -17.16 -12.75
C LYS A 169 1.10 -17.74 -13.63
N LYS A 170 -0.12 -17.88 -13.07
CA LYS A 170 -1.31 -18.20 -13.85
C LYS A 170 -1.94 -16.96 -14.49
N CYS A 171 -1.83 -15.82 -13.81
CA CYS A 171 -2.27 -14.53 -14.35
C CYS A 171 -1.18 -13.91 -15.23
N LEU A 172 -1.60 -13.10 -16.21
CA LEU A 172 -0.77 -12.04 -16.75
C LEU A 172 -0.74 -10.89 -15.74
N VAL A 173 0.44 -10.45 -15.32
CA VAL A 173 0.60 -9.33 -14.40
C VAL A 173 1.33 -8.19 -15.09
N ASN A 174 0.69 -7.05 -15.22
CA ASN A 174 1.27 -5.81 -15.70
C ASN A 174 1.24 -4.76 -14.58
N GLN A 175 2.40 -4.25 -14.20
CA GLN A 175 2.55 -3.24 -13.16
C GLN A 175 3.02 -1.93 -13.79
N ARG A 176 2.28 -0.84 -13.54
CA ARG A 176 2.58 0.50 -14.07
C ARG A 176 2.91 1.43 -12.91
N GLU A 177 4.08 2.06 -13.01
CA GLU A 177 4.55 3.04 -12.02
C GLU A 177 4.27 4.45 -12.49
N ILE A 178 3.72 5.28 -11.61
CA ILE A 178 3.50 6.70 -11.86
C ILE A 178 4.83 7.40 -12.17
N HIS A 179 4.81 8.33 -13.08
CA HIS A 179 5.96 9.10 -13.58
C HIS A 179 7.01 8.31 -14.39
N ARG A 180 6.99 7.00 -14.36
CA ARG A 180 7.84 6.14 -15.20
C ARG A 180 7.09 5.54 -16.39
N ASP A 181 5.96 4.90 -16.10
CA ASP A 181 5.17 4.13 -17.08
C ASP A 181 3.86 4.82 -17.44
N THR A 182 3.43 5.80 -16.64
CA THR A 182 2.22 6.61 -16.82
C THR A 182 2.38 7.96 -16.13
N LEU A 183 1.55 8.93 -16.52
CA LEU A 183 1.62 10.29 -15.97
C LEU A 183 0.90 10.44 -14.63
N GLY A 184 -0.11 9.62 -14.35
CA GLY A 184 -0.90 9.70 -13.14
C GLY A 184 -1.88 8.53 -13.01
N PHE A 185 -2.55 8.45 -11.85
CA PHE A 185 -3.53 7.39 -11.58
C PHE A 185 -4.74 7.48 -12.51
N ALA A 186 -5.29 8.67 -12.73
CA ALA A 186 -6.45 8.88 -13.58
C ALA A 186 -6.15 8.54 -15.05
N GLU A 187 -5.00 8.97 -15.57
CA GLU A 187 -4.55 8.65 -16.92
C GLU A 187 -4.40 7.14 -17.13
N ALA A 188 -3.74 6.48 -16.18
CA ALA A 188 -3.53 5.04 -16.23
C ALA A 188 -4.87 4.28 -16.15
N LEU A 189 -5.79 4.68 -15.27
CA LEU A 189 -7.11 4.06 -15.13
C LEU A 189 -7.98 4.22 -16.39
N ARG A 190 -7.95 5.39 -17.03
CA ARG A 190 -8.65 5.59 -18.31
C ARG A 190 -8.09 4.67 -19.40
N SER A 191 -6.79 4.48 -19.43
CA SER A 191 -6.14 3.54 -20.35
C SER A 191 -6.47 2.09 -20.01
N ALA A 192 -6.45 1.75 -18.73
CA ALA A 192 -6.69 0.41 -18.19
C ALA A 192 -7.95 -0.25 -18.75
N LEU A 193 -9.03 0.50 -18.88
CA LEU A 193 -10.31 -0.01 -19.40
C LEU A 193 -10.24 -0.52 -20.87
N ARG A 194 -9.12 -0.26 -21.57
CA ARG A 194 -8.83 -0.75 -22.95
C ARG A 194 -7.69 -1.74 -22.99
N GLU A 195 -7.12 -2.09 -21.84
CA GLU A 195 -5.98 -3.02 -21.72
C GLU A 195 -6.43 -4.45 -21.37
N ASP A 196 -7.75 -4.70 -21.40
CA ASP A 196 -8.38 -6.00 -21.10
C ASP A 196 -8.00 -6.55 -19.71
N PRO A 197 -8.03 -5.75 -18.64
CA PRO A 197 -7.81 -6.26 -17.29
C PRO A 197 -9.06 -6.92 -16.72
N ASP A 198 -8.88 -7.94 -15.91
CA ASP A 198 -9.93 -8.48 -15.04
C ASP A 198 -9.84 -7.89 -13.64
N ILE A 199 -8.62 -7.67 -13.18
CA ILE A 199 -8.31 -7.16 -11.84
C ILE A 199 -7.45 -5.91 -11.97
N ILE A 200 -7.84 -4.85 -11.27
CA ILE A 200 -7.12 -3.58 -11.26
C ILE A 200 -6.74 -3.24 -9.80
N LEU A 201 -5.46 -2.99 -9.55
CA LEU A 201 -4.99 -2.43 -8.28
C LEU A 201 -4.63 -0.96 -8.47
N VAL A 202 -5.30 -0.07 -7.74
CA VAL A 202 -5.00 1.35 -7.66
C VAL A 202 -4.28 1.61 -6.34
N GLY A 203 -3.00 1.90 -6.42
CA GLY A 203 -2.11 2.03 -5.27
C GLY A 203 -2.58 3.06 -4.25
N GLU A 204 -3.18 4.15 -4.70
CA GLU A 204 -3.80 5.15 -3.84
C GLU A 204 -4.93 5.92 -4.55
N MET A 205 -6.04 6.13 -3.85
CA MET A 205 -7.19 6.88 -4.34
C MET A 205 -7.31 8.20 -3.56
N ARG A 206 -6.68 9.27 -4.06
CA ARG A 206 -6.63 10.58 -3.39
C ARG A 206 -7.65 11.58 -3.92
N ASP A 207 -7.85 11.58 -5.21
CA ASP A 207 -8.62 12.60 -5.91
C ASP A 207 -9.94 12.07 -6.46
N LEU A 208 -10.86 13.00 -6.72
CA LEU A 208 -12.20 12.72 -7.21
C LEU A 208 -12.18 11.93 -8.51
N GLU A 209 -11.30 12.27 -9.45
CA GLU A 209 -11.28 11.63 -10.76
C GLU A 209 -10.84 10.17 -10.68
N THR A 210 -9.77 9.89 -9.91
CA THR A 210 -9.31 8.52 -9.65
C THR A 210 -10.39 7.68 -8.98
N ILE A 211 -11.07 8.21 -7.97
CA ILE A 211 -12.17 7.52 -7.27
C ILE A 211 -13.34 7.26 -8.22
N ARG A 212 -13.74 8.24 -9.04
CA ARG A 212 -14.81 8.07 -10.04
C ARG A 212 -14.51 6.95 -11.03
N LEU A 213 -13.30 6.94 -11.57
CA LEU A 213 -12.85 5.91 -12.52
C LEU A 213 -12.78 4.52 -11.89
N ALA A 214 -12.31 4.43 -10.65
CA ALA A 214 -12.28 3.16 -9.91
C ALA A 214 -13.69 2.61 -9.65
N LEU A 215 -14.64 3.46 -9.24
CA LEU A 215 -16.05 3.10 -9.09
C LEU A 215 -16.66 2.63 -10.40
N THR A 216 -16.42 3.34 -11.48
CA THR A 216 -16.90 2.98 -12.83
C THR A 216 -16.35 1.63 -13.26
N ALA A 217 -15.04 1.38 -13.07
CA ALA A 217 -14.42 0.09 -13.39
C ALA A 217 -15.04 -1.05 -12.59
N ALA A 218 -15.26 -0.86 -11.28
CA ALA A 218 -15.89 -1.85 -10.41
C ALA A 218 -17.36 -2.14 -10.82
N GLU A 219 -18.10 -1.12 -11.21
CA GLU A 219 -19.49 -1.23 -11.65
C GLU A 219 -19.60 -1.95 -13.01
N THR A 220 -18.63 -1.73 -13.89
CA THR A 220 -18.60 -2.30 -15.25
C THR A 220 -18.00 -3.69 -15.35
N GLY A 221 -17.69 -4.34 -14.24
CA GLY A 221 -17.36 -5.77 -14.20
C GLY A 221 -15.93 -6.14 -13.77
N HIS A 222 -15.09 -5.16 -13.46
CA HIS A 222 -13.71 -5.41 -12.97
C HIS A 222 -13.68 -5.63 -11.46
N LEU A 223 -12.76 -6.44 -10.99
CA LEU A 223 -12.41 -6.48 -9.57
C LEU A 223 -11.34 -5.42 -9.30
N VAL A 224 -11.72 -4.38 -8.57
CA VAL A 224 -10.87 -3.22 -8.30
C VAL A 224 -10.44 -3.21 -6.84
N PHE A 225 -9.13 -3.18 -6.61
CA PHE A 225 -8.54 -2.94 -5.30
C PHE A 225 -8.01 -1.51 -5.23
N GLY A 226 -8.27 -0.83 -4.13
CA GLY A 226 -7.78 0.51 -3.91
C GLY A 226 -7.36 0.75 -2.47
N THR A 227 -6.55 1.78 -2.23
CA THR A 227 -6.15 2.18 -0.89
C THR A 227 -6.58 3.60 -0.55
N LEU A 228 -6.87 3.81 0.74
CA LEU A 228 -7.05 5.10 1.36
C LEU A 228 -6.34 5.13 2.72
N HIS A 229 -6.23 6.32 3.33
CA HIS A 229 -5.57 6.49 4.64
C HIS A 229 -6.55 6.56 5.83
N THR A 230 -7.79 6.23 5.63
CA THR A 230 -8.82 6.19 6.68
C THR A 230 -8.59 5.05 7.67
N THR A 231 -9.11 5.20 8.90
CA THR A 231 -8.83 4.31 10.03
C THR A 231 -9.98 3.39 10.41
N SER A 232 -11.11 3.46 9.69
CA SER A 232 -12.25 2.57 9.87
C SER A 232 -13.07 2.43 8.58
N ALA A 233 -13.85 1.38 8.48
CA ALA A 233 -14.74 1.14 7.34
C ALA A 233 -15.76 2.29 7.16
N ALA A 234 -16.38 2.74 8.24
CA ALA A 234 -17.33 3.86 8.21
C ALA A 234 -16.68 5.15 7.67
N LYS A 235 -15.52 5.54 8.22
CA LYS A 235 -14.77 6.71 7.72
C LYS A 235 -14.33 6.57 6.27
N THR A 236 -14.11 5.35 5.81
CA THR A 236 -13.75 5.08 4.41
C THR A 236 -14.92 5.39 3.49
N ILE A 237 -16.12 4.96 3.84
CA ILE A 237 -17.35 5.28 3.08
C ILE A 237 -17.56 6.78 3.02
N ASP A 238 -17.52 7.48 4.14
CA ASP A 238 -17.62 8.93 4.19
C ASP A 238 -16.57 9.61 3.31
N ARG A 239 -15.32 9.18 3.40
CA ARG A 239 -14.22 9.77 2.62
C ARG A 239 -14.41 9.62 1.12
N VAL A 240 -14.88 8.46 0.65
CA VAL A 240 -15.16 8.22 -0.77
C VAL A 240 -16.28 9.15 -1.27
N ILE A 241 -17.32 9.34 -0.46
CA ILE A 241 -18.48 10.17 -0.84
C ILE A 241 -18.15 11.66 -0.76
N ASP A 242 -17.39 12.07 0.25
CA ASP A 242 -17.16 13.48 0.55
C ASP A 242 -16.26 14.22 -0.44
N VAL A 243 -15.48 13.50 -1.26
CA VAL A 243 -14.71 14.13 -2.34
C VAL A 243 -15.59 14.63 -3.48
N PHE A 244 -16.85 14.16 -3.58
CA PHE A 244 -17.77 14.54 -4.63
C PHE A 244 -18.61 15.76 -4.28
N PRO A 245 -18.99 16.59 -5.27
CA PRO A 245 -19.94 17.68 -5.08
C PRO A 245 -21.26 17.18 -4.50
N ALA A 246 -21.95 18.01 -3.73
CA ALA A 246 -23.22 17.66 -3.09
C ALA A 246 -24.28 17.10 -4.06
N ALA A 247 -24.35 17.66 -5.26
CA ALA A 247 -25.28 17.22 -6.30
C ALA A 247 -25.04 15.77 -6.79
N GLU A 248 -23.84 15.26 -6.64
CA GLU A 248 -23.45 13.91 -7.11
C GLU A 248 -23.48 12.86 -5.99
N LYS A 249 -23.49 13.25 -4.72
CA LYS A 249 -23.34 12.33 -3.58
C LYS A 249 -24.37 11.21 -3.57
N SER A 250 -25.64 11.48 -3.93
CA SER A 250 -26.67 10.44 -3.99
C SER A 250 -26.37 9.37 -5.05
N MET A 251 -25.90 9.79 -6.22
CA MET A 251 -25.48 8.87 -7.30
C MET A 251 -24.27 8.05 -6.87
N VAL A 252 -23.28 8.68 -6.25
CA VAL A 252 -22.06 8.01 -5.76
C VAL A 252 -22.39 6.99 -4.67
N ARG A 253 -23.31 7.30 -3.74
CA ARG A 253 -23.80 6.33 -2.77
C ARG A 253 -24.41 5.10 -3.43
N SER A 254 -25.22 5.31 -4.46
CA SER A 254 -25.83 4.21 -5.23
C SER A 254 -24.75 3.35 -5.88
N MET A 255 -23.82 3.95 -6.63
CA MET A 255 -22.72 3.24 -7.28
C MET A 255 -21.86 2.47 -6.27
N LEU A 256 -21.47 3.11 -5.17
CA LEU A 256 -20.66 2.49 -4.12
C LEU A 256 -21.41 1.33 -3.44
N SER A 257 -22.70 1.50 -3.14
CA SER A 257 -23.52 0.47 -2.51
C SER A 257 -23.62 -0.80 -3.37
N GLU A 258 -23.64 -0.67 -4.69
CA GLU A 258 -23.74 -1.80 -5.61
C GLU A 258 -22.40 -2.46 -5.89
N SER A 259 -21.34 -1.69 -5.99
CA SER A 259 -20.00 -2.18 -6.36
C SER A 259 -19.15 -2.64 -5.17
N LEU A 260 -19.38 -2.13 -3.95
CA LEU A 260 -18.54 -2.44 -2.79
C LEU A 260 -18.62 -3.92 -2.38
N GLN A 261 -17.48 -4.58 -2.32
CA GLN A 261 -17.37 -5.97 -1.83
C GLN A 261 -16.81 -6.02 -0.43
N SER A 262 -15.81 -5.20 -0.11
CA SER A 262 -15.22 -5.17 1.22
C SER A 262 -14.45 -3.88 1.50
N VAL A 263 -14.39 -3.51 2.78
CA VAL A 263 -13.43 -2.55 3.32
C VAL A 263 -12.62 -3.25 4.41
N VAL A 264 -11.32 -3.25 4.27
CA VAL A 264 -10.36 -3.78 5.24
C VAL A 264 -9.56 -2.62 5.81
N SER A 265 -9.83 -2.22 7.03
CA SER A 265 -9.05 -1.18 7.73
C SER A 265 -7.99 -1.84 8.59
N GLN A 266 -6.73 -1.41 8.44
CA GLN A 266 -5.57 -2.11 8.98
C GLN A 266 -4.69 -1.20 9.83
N THR A 267 -4.16 -1.75 10.92
CA THR A 267 -3.08 -1.17 11.71
C THR A 267 -2.03 -2.22 12.04
N LEU A 268 -0.76 -1.80 12.19
CA LEU A 268 0.33 -2.68 12.63
C LEU A 268 0.60 -2.48 14.12
N LEU A 269 0.77 -3.59 14.83
CA LEU A 269 1.00 -3.67 16.26
C LEU A 269 2.30 -4.43 16.54
N LYS A 270 2.98 -4.09 17.64
CA LYS A 270 4.12 -4.85 18.14
C LYS A 270 3.65 -6.18 18.72
N ARG A 271 4.29 -7.27 18.32
CA ARG A 271 4.07 -8.59 18.92
C ARG A 271 4.81 -8.72 20.24
N SER A 272 4.25 -9.48 21.17
CA SER A 272 4.90 -9.81 22.45
C SER A 272 6.22 -10.58 22.28
N THR A 273 6.37 -11.31 21.17
CA THR A 273 7.56 -12.13 20.83
C THR A 273 8.53 -11.43 19.88
N GLY A 274 8.33 -10.14 19.61
CA GLY A 274 9.09 -9.39 18.61
C GLY A 274 8.45 -9.41 17.22
N GLY A 275 8.82 -8.44 16.40
CA GLY A 275 8.19 -8.19 15.10
C GLY A 275 6.83 -7.49 15.22
N ARG A 276 6.05 -7.54 14.14
CA ARG A 276 4.75 -6.86 14.03
C ARG A 276 3.67 -7.82 13.56
N VAL A 277 2.44 -7.51 13.89
CA VAL A 277 1.23 -8.19 13.42
C VAL A 277 0.21 -7.15 12.96
N ALA A 278 -0.52 -7.45 11.90
CA ALA A 278 -1.62 -6.61 11.45
C ALA A 278 -2.91 -6.95 12.22
N ALA A 279 -3.60 -5.91 12.65
CA ALA A 279 -4.98 -6.01 13.13
C ALA A 279 -5.92 -5.38 12.11
N HIS A 280 -7.08 -6.00 11.90
CA HIS A 280 -8.01 -5.62 10.84
C HIS A 280 -9.43 -5.41 11.38
N GLU A 281 -10.07 -4.33 10.91
CA GLU A 281 -11.52 -4.22 10.84
C GLU A 281 -11.94 -4.64 9.43
N ILE A 282 -12.88 -5.56 9.31
CA ILE A 282 -13.34 -6.12 8.03
C ILE A 282 -14.83 -5.93 7.89
N MET A 283 -15.23 -5.16 6.89
CA MET A 283 -16.62 -4.97 6.48
C MET A 283 -16.84 -5.64 5.12
N ARG A 284 -17.94 -6.38 4.98
CA ARG A 284 -18.37 -7.01 3.72
C ARG A 284 -19.58 -6.27 3.15
N GLY A 285 -19.68 -6.23 1.83
CA GLY A 285 -20.80 -5.61 1.10
C GLY A 285 -22.07 -6.45 1.15
N THR A 286 -22.60 -6.69 2.34
CA THR A 286 -23.89 -7.36 2.52
C THR A 286 -25.05 -6.45 2.13
N SER A 287 -26.26 -7.02 1.95
CA SER A 287 -27.47 -6.24 1.68
C SER A 287 -27.71 -5.19 2.76
N ALA A 288 -27.46 -5.51 4.03
CA ALA A 288 -27.58 -4.57 5.14
C ALA A 288 -26.58 -3.38 5.00
N ILE A 289 -25.31 -3.67 4.75
CA ILE A 289 -24.27 -2.65 4.56
C ILE A 289 -24.60 -1.78 3.34
N ARG A 290 -24.96 -2.39 2.22
CA ARG A 290 -25.36 -1.67 0.99
C ARG A 290 -26.51 -0.71 1.23
N ASN A 291 -27.51 -1.14 2.01
CA ASN A 291 -28.64 -0.29 2.38
C ASN A 291 -28.21 0.89 3.25
N LEU A 292 -27.34 0.67 4.25
CA LEU A 292 -26.79 1.75 5.09
C LEU A 292 -26.02 2.80 4.27
N ILE A 293 -25.30 2.37 3.24
CA ILE A 293 -24.60 3.29 2.32
C ILE A 293 -25.62 4.13 1.54
N ARG A 294 -26.63 3.51 0.93
CA ARG A 294 -27.67 4.22 0.15
C ARG A 294 -28.43 5.23 0.97
N GLU A 295 -28.77 4.88 2.20
CA GLU A 295 -29.58 5.71 3.10
C GLU A 295 -28.76 6.72 3.92
N ASP A 296 -27.46 6.83 3.67
CA ASP A 296 -26.54 7.71 4.45
C ASP A 296 -26.55 7.44 5.96
N LYS A 297 -26.68 6.17 6.33
CA LYS A 297 -26.72 5.71 7.73
C LYS A 297 -25.40 5.08 8.17
N VAL A 298 -24.27 5.73 7.82
CA VAL A 298 -22.91 5.22 8.08
C VAL A 298 -22.64 4.97 9.55
N ALA A 299 -23.23 5.75 10.45
CA ALA A 299 -23.10 5.56 11.90
C ALA A 299 -23.56 4.17 12.40
N GLN A 300 -24.44 3.50 11.66
CA GLN A 300 -24.97 2.17 12.02
C GLN A 300 -24.09 1.01 11.53
N MET A 301 -23.06 1.29 10.70
CA MET A 301 -22.19 0.25 10.12
C MET A 301 -21.42 -0.53 11.18
N TYR A 302 -20.97 0.13 12.24
CA TYR A 302 -20.22 -0.52 13.30
C TYR A 302 -21.00 -1.69 13.91
N SER A 303 -22.28 -1.48 14.21
CA SER A 303 -23.15 -2.55 14.75
C SER A 303 -23.36 -3.68 13.76
N ALA A 304 -23.51 -3.37 12.47
CA ALA A 304 -23.63 -4.39 11.42
C ALA A 304 -22.34 -5.21 11.26
N ILE A 305 -21.17 -4.58 11.36
CA ILE A 305 -19.87 -5.26 11.35
C ILE A 305 -19.73 -6.18 12.56
N GLN A 306 -20.07 -5.67 13.76
CA GLN A 306 -19.95 -6.38 15.03
C GLN A 306 -20.75 -7.70 15.05
N THR A 307 -21.89 -7.72 14.39
CA THR A 307 -22.79 -8.91 14.32
C THR A 307 -22.55 -9.79 13.10
N GLY A 308 -21.61 -9.43 12.22
CA GLY A 308 -21.36 -10.10 10.94
C GLY A 308 -20.25 -11.16 10.97
N SER A 309 -19.88 -11.69 12.12
CA SER A 309 -18.77 -12.65 12.27
C SER A 309 -18.94 -13.94 11.43
N ALA A 310 -20.17 -14.40 11.24
CA ALA A 310 -20.46 -15.60 10.45
C ALA A 310 -20.02 -15.51 8.97
N ILE A 311 -19.85 -14.31 8.44
CA ILE A 311 -19.39 -14.04 7.07
C ILE A 311 -18.01 -13.38 7.02
N GLY A 312 -17.26 -13.46 8.12
CA GLY A 312 -15.90 -12.95 8.23
C GLY A 312 -15.79 -11.45 8.52
N MET A 313 -16.88 -10.76 8.85
CA MET A 313 -16.79 -9.38 9.36
C MET A 313 -16.28 -9.37 10.79
N GLN A 314 -15.48 -8.37 11.12
CA GLN A 314 -15.02 -8.12 12.48
C GLN A 314 -14.74 -6.63 12.69
N THR A 315 -15.00 -6.15 13.91
CA THR A 315 -14.53 -4.84 14.33
C THR A 315 -13.04 -4.87 14.69
N MET A 316 -12.39 -3.71 14.73
CA MET A 316 -11.02 -3.62 15.22
C MET A 316 -10.90 -4.18 16.64
N ASP A 317 -11.83 -3.84 17.53
CA ASP A 317 -11.82 -4.30 18.93
C ASP A 317 -11.97 -5.84 19.04
N GLN A 318 -12.81 -6.45 18.20
CA GLN A 318 -12.90 -7.93 18.14
C GLN A 318 -11.58 -8.57 17.70
N CYS A 319 -10.92 -8.01 16.69
CA CYS A 319 -9.60 -8.47 16.25
C CYS A 319 -8.55 -8.31 17.35
N LEU A 320 -8.53 -7.15 18.03
CA LEU A 320 -7.61 -6.90 19.14
C LEU A 320 -7.83 -7.87 20.29
N ALA A 321 -9.10 -8.18 20.63
CA ALA A 321 -9.44 -9.14 21.68
C ALA A 321 -8.91 -10.56 21.36
N ASP A 322 -9.09 -11.04 20.12
CA ASP A 322 -8.53 -12.32 19.66
C ASP A 322 -7.00 -12.35 19.78
N LEU A 323 -6.32 -11.26 19.34
CA LEU A 323 -4.87 -11.17 19.42
C LEU A 323 -4.35 -11.17 20.88
N VAL A 324 -5.08 -10.55 21.80
CA VAL A 324 -4.76 -10.57 23.25
C VAL A 324 -5.00 -11.97 23.82
N GLU A 325 -6.12 -12.60 23.52
CA GLU A 325 -6.46 -13.95 23.99
C GLU A 325 -5.41 -14.97 23.53
N ARG A 326 -4.98 -14.87 22.29
CA ARG A 326 -3.90 -15.69 21.71
C ARG A 326 -2.49 -15.29 22.16
N ARG A 327 -2.36 -14.28 23.04
CA ARG A 327 -1.09 -13.74 23.55
C ARG A 327 -0.13 -13.25 22.47
N VAL A 328 -0.65 -12.81 21.33
CA VAL A 328 0.14 -12.25 20.23
C VAL A 328 0.55 -10.81 20.55
N ILE A 329 -0.33 -10.06 21.20
CA ILE A 329 -0.09 -8.69 21.67
C ILE A 329 -0.46 -8.57 23.16
N SER A 330 0.07 -7.53 23.81
CA SER A 330 -0.32 -7.22 25.18
C SER A 330 -1.64 -6.43 25.25
N ARG A 331 -2.27 -6.41 26.43
CA ARG A 331 -3.47 -5.58 26.66
C ARG A 331 -3.24 -4.09 26.50
N GLU A 332 -2.06 -3.62 26.90
CA GLU A 332 -1.68 -2.21 26.78
C GLU A 332 -1.64 -1.79 25.32
N ILE A 333 -1.04 -2.61 24.44
CA ILE A 333 -1.01 -2.37 23.00
C ILE A 333 -2.41 -2.38 22.39
N ALA A 334 -3.29 -3.27 22.84
CA ALA A 334 -4.69 -3.31 22.40
C ALA A 334 -5.44 -2.05 22.79
N ARG A 335 -5.30 -1.58 24.05
CA ARG A 335 -5.91 -0.34 24.55
C ARG A 335 -5.57 0.89 23.73
N GLU A 336 -4.32 1.01 23.29
CA GLU A 336 -3.87 2.15 22.47
C GLU A 336 -4.61 2.29 21.14
N LYS A 337 -5.13 1.20 20.60
CA LYS A 337 -5.75 1.13 19.27
C LYS A 337 -7.25 0.84 19.31
N ALA A 338 -7.75 0.41 20.45
CA ALA A 338 -9.16 0.06 20.64
C ALA A 338 -10.07 1.28 20.52
N LYS A 339 -11.26 1.07 19.96
CA LYS A 339 -12.35 2.05 19.98
C LYS A 339 -12.94 2.18 21.40
N MET A 340 -12.98 1.07 22.13
CA MET A 340 -13.42 0.99 23.53
C MET A 340 -12.28 0.44 24.40
N PRO A 341 -11.32 1.30 24.83
CA PRO A 341 -10.14 0.89 25.59
C PRO A 341 -10.45 0.18 26.92
N ASP A 342 -11.59 0.49 27.52
CA ASP A 342 -12.02 -0.08 28.81
C ASP A 342 -12.33 -1.57 28.75
N ASN A 343 -12.46 -2.14 27.56
CA ASN A 343 -12.70 -3.55 27.35
C ASN A 343 -11.42 -4.41 27.42
N PHE A 344 -10.23 -3.82 27.58
CA PHE A 344 -8.94 -4.51 27.57
C PHE A 344 -8.16 -4.43 28.88
#